data_8cba194ef03e44bf07d78c6ee94b8b9a
#
_entry.id   8cba194ef03e44bf07d78c6ee94b8b9a
#
_cell.length_a   1.000
_cell.length_b   1.000
_cell.length_c   1.000
_cell.angle_alpha   90.00
_cell.angle_beta   90.00
_cell.angle_gamma   90.00
#
_symmetry.space_group_name_H-M   'P 1'
#
loop_
_entity.id
_entity.type
_entity.pdbx_description
1 polymer ?
#
loop_
_entity_poly.entity_id
_entity_poly.type
_entity_poly.pdbx_seq_one_letter_code
_entity_poly.pdbx_strand_id
1 'polypeptide(L)'
;MIGSLRGRLLERFDLGEVLVEVAGVGYRVVVTPTTAVRLGEVGTEVFLHVHHHIREADQTLYGFLERAERSCFEALLSAHGVGPSLALSVLGVHGPAELARVLADNDLAALCLVPGVGKKTAARLLVELKNSLDLPIDGIASIVDGTTVGRTALSEVQEALGGLGYGPDEVRAVLVDLDGDDPAALLREALQRLARA
;
A
#
# COMPACT_ATOMS: atom_id res chain seq x y z
N MET A 1 15.12 5.01 7.40
CA MET A 1 14.01 4.88 6.43
C MET A 1 13.10 6.10 6.55
N ILE A 2 12.72 6.73 5.41
CA ILE A 2 11.86 7.93 5.39
C ILE A 2 10.44 7.46 5.04
N GLY A 3 9.48 7.69 5.94
CA GLY A 3 8.09 7.22 5.79
C GLY A 3 7.08 8.32 5.44
N SER A 4 7.42 9.58 5.67
CA SER A 4 6.61 10.74 5.28
C SER A 4 7.47 12.01 5.21
N LEU A 5 7.01 12.99 4.45
CA LEU A 5 7.58 14.33 4.39
C LEU A 5 6.46 15.36 4.56
N ARG A 6 6.69 16.35 5.43
CA ARG A 6 5.87 17.55 5.53
C ARG A 6 6.75 18.76 5.34
N GLY A 7 6.42 19.60 4.38
CA GLY A 7 7.23 20.76 4.08
C GLY A 7 6.68 21.59 2.94
N ARG A 8 7.52 22.45 2.37
CA ARG A 8 7.15 23.36 1.29
C ARG A 8 7.51 22.76 -0.07
N LEU A 9 6.58 22.76 -1.00
CA LEU A 9 6.84 22.42 -2.41
C LEU A 9 7.67 23.55 -3.05
N LEU A 10 8.93 23.27 -3.38
CA LEU A 10 9.82 24.25 -3.99
C LEU A 10 9.80 24.20 -5.52
N GLU A 11 9.72 23.02 -6.11
CA GLU A 11 9.86 22.84 -7.54
C GLU A 11 9.12 21.58 -8.05
N ARG A 12 8.75 21.59 -9.32
CA ARG A 12 8.26 20.44 -10.06
C ARG A 12 9.11 20.22 -11.29
N PHE A 13 9.56 19.00 -11.48
CA PHE A 13 10.36 18.61 -12.64
C PHE A 13 9.49 17.85 -13.67
N ASP A 14 9.89 17.88 -14.94
CA ASP A 14 9.10 17.38 -16.07
C ASP A 14 8.77 15.88 -16.04
N LEU A 15 9.47 15.09 -15.24
CA LEU A 15 9.34 13.62 -15.23
C LEU A 15 8.56 13.08 -14.02
N GLY A 16 7.67 13.88 -13.43
CA GLY A 16 6.92 13.43 -12.25
C GLY A 16 7.76 13.39 -11.01
N GLU A 17 8.70 14.30 -10.87
CA GLU A 17 9.50 14.50 -9.67
C GLU A 17 9.23 15.88 -9.08
N VAL A 18 9.24 15.98 -7.76
CA VAL A 18 9.04 17.23 -7.03
C VAL A 18 10.15 17.44 -6.01
N LEU A 19 10.45 18.70 -5.70
CA LEU A 19 11.35 19.10 -4.62
C LEU A 19 10.54 19.61 -3.45
N VAL A 20 10.67 18.94 -2.30
CA VAL A 20 10.02 19.33 -1.04
C VAL A 20 11.08 19.72 -0.02
N GLU A 21 11.01 20.95 0.47
CA GLU A 21 11.88 21.44 1.55
C GLU A 21 11.29 21.09 2.91
N VAL A 22 12.10 20.45 3.75
CA VAL A 22 11.79 20.17 5.14
C VAL A 22 12.92 20.71 6.01
N ALA A 23 12.64 21.73 6.80
CA ALA A 23 13.62 22.37 7.72
C ALA A 23 14.95 22.73 7.04
N GLY A 24 14.91 23.29 5.84
CA GLY A 24 16.10 23.70 5.08
C GLY A 24 16.77 22.62 4.25
N VAL A 25 16.26 21.38 4.28
CA VAL A 25 16.75 20.27 3.43
C VAL A 25 15.77 20.01 2.31
N GLY A 26 16.24 20.04 1.05
CA GLY A 26 15.43 19.73 -0.13
C GLY A 26 15.45 18.23 -0.44
N TYR A 27 14.28 17.60 -0.45
CA TYR A 27 14.08 16.19 -0.82
C TYR A 27 13.51 16.10 -2.23
N ARG A 28 14.18 15.37 -3.10
CA ARG A 28 13.65 15.00 -4.42
C ARG A 28 12.75 13.78 -4.26
N VAL A 29 11.51 13.87 -4.70
CA VAL A 29 10.50 12.83 -4.53
C VAL A 29 9.83 12.53 -5.86
N VAL A 30 9.87 11.28 -6.28
CA VAL A 30 9.16 10.81 -7.48
C VAL A 30 7.70 10.58 -7.13
N VAL A 31 6.80 11.13 -7.95
CA VAL A 31 5.35 11.06 -7.73
C VAL A 31 4.64 10.66 -9.03
N THR A 32 3.39 10.20 -8.93
CA THR A 32 2.57 9.99 -10.13
C THR A 32 2.20 11.34 -10.75
N PRO A 33 1.90 11.41 -12.06
CA PRO A 33 1.41 12.63 -12.70
C PRO A 33 0.17 13.20 -11.99
N THR A 34 -0.73 12.35 -11.56
CA THR A 34 -1.93 12.74 -10.81
C THR A 34 -1.57 13.39 -9.47
N THR A 35 -0.64 12.80 -8.73
CA THR A 35 -0.12 13.38 -7.49
C THR A 35 0.55 14.73 -7.74
N ALA A 36 1.38 14.85 -8.78
CA ALA A 36 2.05 16.10 -9.12
C ALA A 36 1.06 17.25 -9.38
N VAL A 37 -0.05 16.99 -10.04
CA VAL A 37 -1.12 17.98 -10.27
C VAL A 37 -1.85 18.34 -8.98
N ARG A 38 -2.16 17.36 -8.12
CA ARG A 38 -2.92 17.52 -6.87
C ARG A 38 -2.14 18.22 -5.75
N LEU A 39 -0.81 18.24 -5.80
CA LEU A 39 0.04 18.86 -4.77
C LEU A 39 -0.15 20.37 -4.58
N GLY A 40 -0.90 21.06 -5.45
CA GLY A 40 -1.12 22.49 -5.34
C GLY A 40 0.02 23.31 -5.98
N GLU A 41 0.13 24.58 -5.69
CA GLU A 41 1.11 25.48 -6.30
C GLU A 41 2.48 25.40 -5.62
N VAL A 42 3.54 25.74 -6.35
CA VAL A 42 4.89 25.93 -5.79
C VAL A 42 4.84 26.98 -4.69
N GLY A 43 5.49 26.70 -3.56
CA GLY A 43 5.48 27.53 -2.36
C GLY A 43 4.46 27.12 -1.30
N THR A 44 3.52 26.21 -1.60
CA THR A 44 2.53 25.70 -0.63
C THR A 44 3.10 24.62 0.26
N GLU A 45 2.52 24.47 1.46
CA GLU A 45 2.82 23.36 2.36
C GLU A 45 2.17 22.08 1.83
N VAL A 46 2.94 20.98 1.81
CA VAL A 46 2.50 19.67 1.34
C VAL A 46 2.83 18.60 2.37
N PHE A 47 2.03 17.53 2.37
CA PHE A 47 2.32 16.31 3.10
C PHE A 47 2.31 15.13 2.12
N LEU A 48 3.36 14.30 2.18
CA LEU A 48 3.49 13.09 1.37
C LEU A 48 3.74 11.88 2.27
N HIS A 49 3.00 10.81 2.03
CA HIS A 49 3.39 9.48 2.47
C HIS A 49 4.52 8.99 1.56
N VAL A 50 5.62 8.51 2.13
CA VAL A 50 6.82 8.18 1.35
C VAL A 50 7.16 6.69 1.47
N HIS A 51 7.49 6.10 0.33
CA HIS A 51 8.22 4.85 0.25
C HIS A 51 9.68 5.17 -0.07
N HIS A 52 10.60 4.80 0.83
CA HIS A 52 12.04 4.97 0.63
C HIS A 52 12.63 3.70 0.03
N HIS A 53 12.83 3.72 -1.27
CA HIS A 53 13.44 2.62 -2.01
C HIS A 53 14.96 2.72 -1.93
N ILE A 54 15.59 1.71 -1.34
CA ILE A 54 17.05 1.67 -1.14
C ILE A 54 17.60 0.50 -1.95
N ARG A 55 18.58 0.79 -2.81
CA ARG A 55 19.43 -0.17 -3.50
C ARG A 55 20.89 0.12 -3.19
N GLU A 56 21.80 -0.79 -3.52
CA GLU A 56 23.22 -0.68 -3.19
C GLU A 56 23.86 0.65 -3.59
N ALA A 57 23.48 1.21 -4.75
CA ALA A 57 24.08 2.42 -5.31
C ALA A 57 23.10 3.60 -5.44
N ASP A 58 21.82 3.42 -5.07
CA ASP A 58 20.80 4.44 -5.31
C ASP A 58 19.73 4.45 -4.21
N GLN A 59 19.24 5.64 -3.89
CA GLN A 59 18.17 5.86 -2.95
C GLN A 59 17.14 6.78 -3.58
N THR A 60 15.91 6.29 -3.73
CA THR A 60 14.82 7.03 -4.34
C THR A 60 13.63 7.14 -3.38
N LEU A 61 13.07 8.34 -3.26
CA LEU A 61 11.85 8.58 -2.50
C LEU A 61 10.65 8.58 -3.47
N TYR A 62 9.66 7.76 -3.19
CA TYR A 62 8.38 7.74 -3.91
C TYR A 62 7.30 8.33 -3.03
N GLY A 63 6.60 9.36 -3.49
CA GLY A 63 5.64 10.13 -2.71
C GLY A 63 4.20 9.96 -3.18
N PHE A 64 3.29 9.88 -2.21
CA PHE A 64 1.85 9.68 -2.40
C PHE A 64 1.07 10.62 -1.49
N LEU A 65 -0.09 11.10 -1.97
CA LEU A 65 -0.97 11.94 -1.16
C LEU A 65 -1.73 11.13 -0.10
N GLU A 66 -2.02 9.87 -0.40
CA GLU A 66 -2.81 9.00 0.46
C GLU A 66 -2.00 7.79 0.91
N ARG A 67 -2.23 7.36 2.16
CA ARG A 67 -1.59 6.15 2.70
C ARG A 67 -1.94 4.91 1.87
N ALA A 68 -3.17 4.85 1.37
CA ALA A 68 -3.64 3.75 0.52
C ALA A 68 -2.82 3.63 -0.78
N GLU A 69 -2.46 4.76 -1.42
CA GLU A 69 -1.63 4.78 -2.62
C GLU A 69 -0.22 4.21 -2.31
N ARG A 70 0.39 4.64 -1.19
CA ARG A 70 1.68 4.10 -0.76
C ARG A 70 1.61 2.60 -0.48
N SER A 71 0.61 2.14 0.27
CA SER A 71 0.44 0.72 0.59
C SER A 71 0.22 -0.13 -0.67
N CYS A 72 -0.55 0.38 -1.62
CA CYS A 72 -0.74 -0.25 -2.92
C CYS A 72 0.57 -0.32 -3.73
N PHE A 73 1.37 0.76 -3.73
CA PHE A 73 2.69 0.77 -4.35
C PHE A 73 3.62 -0.29 -3.75
N GLU A 74 3.65 -0.42 -2.42
CA GLU A 74 4.45 -1.41 -1.71
C GLU A 74 3.99 -2.85 -2.03
N ALA A 75 2.68 -3.08 -2.12
CA ALA A 75 2.13 -4.36 -2.55
C ALA A 75 2.49 -4.70 -4.00
N LEU A 76 2.44 -3.72 -4.90
CA LEU A 76 2.88 -3.89 -6.29
C LEU A 76 4.37 -4.28 -6.38
N LEU A 77 5.24 -3.66 -5.54
CA LEU A 77 6.66 -3.98 -5.50
C LEU A 77 6.96 -5.39 -4.99
N SER A 78 6.09 -5.99 -4.19
CA SER A 78 6.25 -7.37 -3.70
C SER A 78 5.99 -8.41 -4.79
N ALA A 79 5.27 -8.04 -5.85
CA ALA A 79 4.99 -8.95 -6.97
C ALA A 79 6.23 -9.17 -7.84
N HIS A 80 6.49 -10.41 -8.22
CA HIS A 80 7.66 -10.78 -9.01
C HIS A 80 7.72 -10.03 -10.35
N GLY A 81 8.84 -9.36 -10.61
CA GLY A 81 9.09 -8.61 -11.85
C GLY A 81 8.36 -7.28 -11.95
N VAL A 82 7.84 -6.74 -10.84
CA VAL A 82 7.32 -5.38 -10.75
C VAL A 82 8.37 -4.49 -10.09
N GLY A 83 8.93 -3.58 -10.89
CA GLY A 83 9.80 -2.54 -10.38
C GLY A 83 9.05 -1.23 -10.08
N PRO A 84 9.72 -0.27 -9.42
CA PRO A 84 9.09 1.00 -9.04
C PRO A 84 8.47 1.77 -10.20
N SER A 85 9.12 1.80 -11.35
CA SER A 85 8.60 2.48 -12.55
C SER A 85 7.28 1.88 -13.02
N LEU A 86 7.16 0.55 -13.05
CA LEU A 86 5.93 -0.13 -13.44
C LEU A 86 4.84 0.07 -12.38
N ALA A 87 5.18 -0.03 -11.10
CA ALA A 87 4.25 0.23 -10.00
C ALA A 87 3.67 1.65 -10.05
N LEU A 88 4.49 2.67 -10.32
CA LEU A 88 4.02 4.04 -10.53
C LEU A 88 3.12 4.17 -11.77
N SER A 89 3.47 3.49 -12.87
CA SER A 89 2.65 3.51 -14.09
C SER A 89 1.27 2.89 -13.83
N VAL A 90 1.20 1.80 -13.06
CA VAL A 90 -0.06 1.18 -12.66
C VAL A 90 -0.89 2.16 -11.84
N LEU A 91 -0.32 2.76 -10.80
CA LEU A 91 -1.03 3.72 -9.93
C LEU A 91 -1.37 5.04 -10.63
N GLY A 92 -0.64 5.38 -11.68
CA GLY A 92 -0.94 6.55 -12.52
C GLY A 92 -2.19 6.38 -13.38
N VAL A 93 -2.56 5.12 -13.71
CA VAL A 93 -3.74 4.77 -14.51
C VAL A 93 -4.89 4.31 -13.62
N HIS A 94 -4.60 3.42 -12.66
CA HIS A 94 -5.58 2.82 -11.77
C HIS A 94 -5.25 3.21 -10.31
N GLY A 95 -6.11 4.00 -9.69
CA GLY A 95 -6.02 4.24 -8.24
C GLY A 95 -6.24 2.93 -7.45
N PRO A 96 -5.91 2.88 -6.14
CA PRO A 96 -5.96 1.65 -5.34
C PRO A 96 -7.32 0.92 -5.41
N ALA A 97 -8.44 1.66 -5.30
CA ALA A 97 -9.77 1.09 -5.35
C ALA A 97 -10.15 0.55 -6.74
N GLU A 98 -9.72 1.22 -7.80
CA GLU A 98 -9.94 0.77 -9.18
C GLU A 98 -9.10 -0.45 -9.48
N LEU A 99 -7.83 -0.46 -9.08
CA LEU A 99 -6.96 -1.62 -9.24
C LEU A 99 -7.54 -2.86 -8.54
N ALA A 100 -8.06 -2.70 -7.33
CA ALA A 100 -8.71 -3.80 -6.62
C ALA A 100 -9.89 -4.39 -7.41
N ARG A 101 -10.73 -3.54 -8.03
CA ARG A 101 -11.83 -4.00 -8.91
C ARG A 101 -11.31 -4.72 -10.15
N VAL A 102 -10.32 -4.13 -10.84
CA VAL A 102 -9.70 -4.72 -12.03
C VAL A 102 -9.16 -6.12 -11.73
N LEU A 103 -8.55 -6.31 -10.57
CA LEU A 103 -8.04 -7.61 -10.13
C LEU A 103 -9.16 -8.58 -9.75
N ALA A 104 -10.20 -8.12 -9.06
CA ALA A 104 -11.37 -8.94 -8.70
C ALA A 104 -12.09 -9.45 -9.95
N ASP A 105 -12.32 -8.57 -10.92
CA ASP A 105 -13.04 -8.85 -12.16
C ASP A 105 -12.18 -9.61 -13.21
N ASN A 106 -10.89 -9.82 -12.95
CA ASN A 106 -9.90 -10.38 -13.90
C ASN A 106 -9.81 -9.58 -15.20
N ASP A 107 -9.95 -8.26 -15.14
CA ASP A 107 -9.96 -7.40 -16.32
C ASP A 107 -8.54 -7.18 -16.87
N LEU A 108 -8.10 -8.11 -17.72
CA LEU A 108 -6.83 -8.01 -18.44
C LEU A 108 -6.78 -6.80 -19.38
N ALA A 109 -7.92 -6.37 -19.91
CA ALA A 109 -7.95 -5.24 -20.85
C ALA A 109 -7.66 -3.94 -20.11
N ALA A 110 -8.22 -3.74 -18.93
CA ALA A 110 -7.91 -2.61 -18.07
C ALA A 110 -6.42 -2.56 -17.68
N LEU A 111 -5.82 -3.70 -17.31
CA LEU A 111 -4.38 -3.74 -17.01
C LEU A 111 -3.52 -3.40 -18.24
N CYS A 112 -3.95 -3.73 -19.44
CA CYS A 112 -3.24 -3.38 -20.68
C CYS A 112 -3.30 -1.88 -21.02
N LEU A 113 -4.14 -1.07 -20.35
CA LEU A 113 -4.15 0.38 -20.51
C LEU A 113 -2.90 1.03 -19.87
N VAL A 114 -2.25 0.31 -18.96
CA VAL A 114 -1.04 0.81 -18.29
C VAL A 114 0.13 0.84 -19.27
N PRO A 115 0.82 1.98 -19.45
CA PRO A 115 1.99 2.08 -20.30
C PRO A 115 3.06 1.04 -19.91
N GLY A 116 3.56 0.27 -20.89
CA GLY A 116 4.53 -0.78 -20.67
C GLY A 116 3.93 -2.14 -20.23
N VAL A 117 2.62 -2.25 -20.08
CA VAL A 117 1.93 -3.50 -19.76
C VAL A 117 1.29 -4.10 -21.00
N GLY A 118 1.91 -5.13 -21.57
CA GLY A 118 1.31 -5.95 -22.61
C GLY A 118 0.50 -7.13 -22.02
N LYS A 119 -0.24 -7.86 -22.87
CA LYS A 119 -1.09 -9.00 -22.47
C LYS A 119 -0.38 -10.03 -21.57
N LYS A 120 0.89 -10.35 -21.87
CA LYS A 120 1.67 -11.32 -21.08
C LYS A 120 1.99 -10.78 -19.69
N THR A 121 2.36 -9.50 -19.59
CA THR A 121 2.64 -8.81 -18.33
C THR A 121 1.35 -8.65 -17.51
N ALA A 122 0.24 -8.25 -18.14
CA ALA A 122 -1.07 -8.14 -17.51
C ALA A 122 -1.52 -9.46 -16.88
N ALA A 123 -1.43 -10.57 -17.62
CA ALA A 123 -1.79 -11.90 -17.12
C ALA A 123 -0.92 -12.31 -15.92
N ARG A 124 0.39 -12.03 -15.96
CA ARG A 124 1.30 -12.29 -14.83
C ARG A 124 0.97 -11.42 -13.63
N LEU A 125 0.80 -10.10 -13.83
CA LEU A 125 0.41 -9.18 -12.77
C LEU A 125 -0.88 -9.63 -12.07
N LEU A 126 -1.87 -10.08 -12.83
CA LEU A 126 -3.14 -10.54 -12.28
C LEU A 126 -2.95 -11.74 -11.35
N VAL A 127 -2.13 -12.72 -11.72
CA VAL A 127 -1.84 -13.90 -10.89
C VAL A 127 -1.03 -13.51 -9.65
N GLU A 128 0.05 -12.75 -9.83
CA GLU A 128 0.95 -12.36 -8.75
C GLU A 128 0.27 -11.46 -7.72
N LEU A 129 -0.49 -10.46 -8.19
CA LEU A 129 -1.19 -9.53 -7.30
C LEU A 129 -2.36 -10.19 -6.57
N LYS A 130 -3.06 -11.14 -7.19
CA LYS A 130 -4.06 -11.92 -6.47
C LYS A 130 -3.45 -12.73 -5.33
N ASN A 131 -2.32 -13.38 -5.58
CA ASN A 131 -1.61 -14.14 -4.56
C ASN A 131 -1.01 -13.24 -3.45
N SER A 132 -0.63 -12.00 -3.80
CA SER A 132 -0.10 -11.01 -2.85
C SER A 132 -1.20 -10.23 -2.13
N LEU A 133 -2.39 -10.12 -2.73
CA LEU A 133 -3.57 -9.44 -2.23
C LEU A 133 -4.59 -10.41 -1.60
N ASP A 134 -4.22 -11.68 -1.37
CA ASP A 134 -4.90 -12.56 -0.40
C ASP A 134 -4.72 -12.06 1.08
N LEU A 135 -4.05 -10.92 1.25
CA LEU A 135 -4.35 -10.00 2.35
C LEU A 135 -5.80 -9.53 2.19
N PRO A 136 -6.61 -9.58 3.24
CA PRO A 136 -8.05 -9.35 3.14
C PRO A 136 -8.32 -8.05 2.38
N ILE A 137 -9.05 -8.16 1.26
CA ILE A 137 -9.58 -7.04 0.45
C ILE A 137 -10.31 -6.03 1.35
N ASP A 138 -10.78 -6.47 2.50
CA ASP A 138 -11.33 -5.66 3.59
C ASP A 138 -10.38 -4.56 4.09
N GLY A 139 -9.07 -4.72 4.01
CA GLY A 139 -8.12 -3.68 4.38
C GLY A 139 -8.06 -2.51 3.40
N ILE A 140 -8.24 -2.74 2.11
CA ILE A 140 -8.23 -1.68 1.07
C ILE A 140 -9.63 -1.07 0.94
N ALA A 141 -10.69 -1.87 1.05
CA ALA A 141 -12.07 -1.37 1.06
C ALA A 141 -12.36 -0.50 2.29
N SER A 142 -11.80 -0.82 3.46
CA SER A 142 -11.97 -0.04 4.70
C SER A 142 -11.23 1.30 4.69
N ILE A 143 -10.25 1.49 3.83
CA ILE A 143 -9.48 2.75 3.72
C ILE A 143 -10.19 3.76 2.80
N VAL A 144 -11.00 3.28 1.84
CA VAL A 144 -11.63 4.15 0.83
C VAL A 144 -12.86 4.88 1.37
N ASP A 145 -13.55 4.35 2.37
CA ASP A 145 -14.89 4.86 2.72
C ASP A 145 -14.96 5.61 4.07
N GLY A 146 -13.87 5.85 4.78
CA GLY A 146 -13.89 6.65 6.03
C GLY A 146 -14.93 6.20 7.08
N THR A 147 -15.74 5.22 6.75
CA THR A 147 -16.68 4.55 7.62
C THR A 147 -16.00 3.30 8.19
N THR A 148 -15.76 3.33 9.46
CA THR A 148 -15.50 2.13 10.26
C THR A 148 -16.72 1.21 10.16
N VAL A 149 -16.80 0.44 9.07
CA VAL A 149 -17.63 -0.74 9.04
C VAL A 149 -17.06 -1.67 10.10
N GLY A 150 -17.83 -1.97 11.14
CA GLY A 150 -17.39 -2.63 12.35
C GLY A 150 -16.47 -3.81 12.09
N ARG A 151 -15.18 -3.58 12.25
CA ARG A 151 -14.19 -4.66 12.38
C ARG A 151 -14.61 -5.46 13.60
N THR A 152 -14.88 -6.73 13.43
CA THR A 152 -15.08 -7.59 14.59
C THR A 152 -13.78 -7.65 15.35
N ALA A 153 -13.83 -7.65 16.68
CA ALA A 153 -12.64 -7.75 17.54
C ALA A 153 -11.75 -8.94 17.11
N LEU A 154 -12.35 -10.01 16.62
CA LEU A 154 -11.65 -11.17 16.07
C LEU A 154 -10.85 -10.85 14.79
N SER A 155 -11.34 -9.99 13.90
CA SER A 155 -10.59 -9.62 12.68
C SER A 155 -9.36 -8.78 13.00
N GLU A 156 -9.42 -7.93 14.01
CA GLU A 156 -8.26 -7.16 14.50
C GLU A 156 -7.21 -8.07 15.14
N VAL A 157 -7.65 -9.07 15.90
CA VAL A 157 -6.75 -10.07 16.49
C VAL A 157 -6.08 -10.94 15.43
N GLN A 158 -6.82 -11.34 14.40
CA GLN A 158 -6.26 -12.10 13.29
C GLN A 158 -5.17 -11.31 12.55
N GLU A 159 -5.40 -10.04 12.26
CA GLU A 159 -4.42 -9.14 11.63
C GLU A 159 -3.17 -8.97 12.52
N ALA A 160 -3.37 -8.77 13.81
CA ALA A 160 -2.28 -8.62 14.78
C ALA A 160 -1.40 -9.88 14.89
N LEU A 161 -2.01 -11.07 14.94
CA LEU A 161 -1.27 -12.34 14.99
C LEU A 161 -0.50 -12.61 13.71
N GLY A 162 -1.11 -12.31 12.54
CA GLY A 162 -0.43 -12.38 11.25
C GLY A 162 0.77 -11.42 11.17
N GLY A 163 0.62 -10.19 11.69
CA GLY A 163 1.71 -9.22 11.80
C GLY A 163 2.84 -9.64 12.75
N LEU A 164 2.56 -10.51 13.74
CA LEU A 164 3.54 -11.10 14.62
C LEU A 164 4.24 -12.34 14.02
N GLY A 165 3.83 -12.79 12.81
CA GLY A 165 4.48 -13.86 12.07
C GLY A 165 3.87 -15.25 12.30
N TYR A 166 2.73 -15.36 12.98
CA TYR A 166 2.02 -16.63 13.12
C TYR A 166 1.38 -17.07 11.80
N GLY A 167 1.44 -18.37 11.50
CA GLY A 167 0.88 -18.95 10.29
C GLY A 167 -0.66 -18.90 10.25
N PRO A 168 -1.28 -18.84 9.05
CA PRO A 168 -2.74 -18.71 8.92
C PRO A 168 -3.50 -19.89 9.58
N ASP A 169 -2.93 -21.08 9.61
CA ASP A 169 -3.56 -22.25 10.23
C ASP A 169 -3.46 -22.19 11.77
N GLU A 170 -2.36 -21.69 12.31
CA GLU A 170 -2.18 -21.46 13.75
C GLU A 170 -3.14 -20.39 14.25
N VAL A 171 -3.24 -19.29 13.51
CA VAL A 171 -4.17 -18.20 13.81
C VAL A 171 -5.61 -18.70 13.79
N ARG A 172 -6.00 -19.44 12.76
CA ARG A 172 -7.36 -19.99 12.66
C ARG A 172 -7.70 -20.93 13.81
N ALA A 173 -6.78 -21.82 14.18
CA ALA A 173 -6.99 -22.78 15.27
C ALA A 173 -7.23 -22.08 16.61
N VAL A 174 -6.53 -20.97 16.87
CA VAL A 174 -6.66 -20.25 18.15
C VAL A 174 -7.93 -19.39 18.20
N LEU A 175 -8.36 -18.83 17.06
CA LEU A 175 -9.54 -17.95 16.99
C LEU A 175 -10.87 -18.69 17.13
N VAL A 176 -10.92 -19.99 16.84
CA VAL A 176 -12.17 -20.80 16.90
C VAL A 176 -12.84 -20.77 18.27
N ASP A 177 -12.05 -20.70 19.34
CA ASP A 177 -12.55 -20.78 20.73
C ASP A 177 -12.45 -19.44 21.48
N LEU A 178 -12.26 -18.33 20.76
CA LEU A 178 -12.22 -16.98 21.34
C LEU A 178 -13.55 -16.27 21.12
N ASP A 179 -14.12 -15.75 22.22
CA ASP A 179 -15.35 -14.98 22.20
C ASP A 179 -15.18 -13.70 23.03
N GLY A 180 -15.63 -12.57 22.47
CA GLY A 180 -15.55 -11.26 23.15
C GLY A 180 -15.51 -10.10 22.16
N ASP A 181 -15.68 -8.89 22.71
CA ASP A 181 -15.73 -7.64 21.95
C ASP A 181 -14.49 -6.74 22.16
N ASP A 182 -13.59 -7.11 23.06
CA ASP A 182 -12.34 -6.35 23.31
C ASP A 182 -11.14 -7.00 22.58
N PRO A 183 -10.65 -6.36 21.49
CA PRO A 183 -9.51 -6.87 20.72
C PRO A 183 -8.25 -7.08 21.56
N ALA A 184 -7.99 -6.21 22.55
CA ALA A 184 -6.81 -6.29 23.37
C ALA A 184 -6.85 -7.49 24.34
N ALA A 185 -8.03 -7.80 24.88
CA ALA A 185 -8.23 -8.97 25.74
C ALA A 185 -8.10 -10.26 24.91
N LEU A 186 -8.77 -10.32 23.76
CA LEU A 186 -8.72 -11.46 22.84
C LEU A 186 -7.30 -11.74 22.32
N LEU A 187 -6.55 -10.70 21.94
CA LEU A 187 -5.17 -10.86 21.51
C LEU A 187 -4.28 -11.44 22.59
N ARG A 188 -4.44 -10.96 23.84
CA ARG A 188 -3.68 -11.48 24.98
C ARG A 188 -3.99 -12.94 25.24
N GLU A 189 -5.25 -13.33 25.16
CA GLU A 189 -5.68 -14.72 25.32
C GLU A 189 -5.16 -15.61 24.19
N ALA A 190 -5.24 -15.15 22.95
CA ALA A 190 -4.70 -15.84 21.78
C ALA A 190 -3.19 -16.11 21.93
N LEU A 191 -2.42 -15.10 22.31
CA LEU A 191 -0.97 -15.25 22.54
C LEU A 191 -0.65 -16.20 23.67
N GLN A 192 -1.44 -16.23 24.76
CA GLN A 192 -1.27 -17.19 25.86
C GLN A 192 -1.54 -18.63 25.41
N ARG A 193 -2.50 -18.84 24.52
CA ARG A 193 -2.81 -20.17 23.97
C ARG A 193 -1.71 -20.65 23.03
N LEU A 194 -1.23 -19.76 22.14
CA LEU A 194 -0.11 -20.05 21.22
C LEU A 194 1.20 -20.35 21.96
N ALA A 195 1.44 -19.70 23.10
CA ALA A 195 2.64 -19.95 23.91
C ALA A 195 2.62 -21.30 24.66
N ARG A 196 1.46 -21.97 24.73
CA ARG A 196 1.28 -23.27 25.41
C ARG A 196 1.17 -24.45 24.43
N ALA A 197 1.04 -24.16 23.13
CA ALA A 197 0.96 -25.15 22.06
C ALA A 197 2.35 -25.49 21.53
#